data_3d18f3253ff13660ed843f5922433fd2
#
_entry.id   3d18f3253ff13660ed843f5922433fd2
#
_cell.length_a   1.000
_cell.length_b   1.000
_cell.length_c   1.000
_cell.angle_alpha   90.00
_cell.angle_beta   90.00
_cell.angle_gamma   90.00
#
_symmetry.space_group_name_H-M   'P 1'
#
loop_
_entity.id
_entity.type
_entity.pdbx_description
1 polymer ?
#
loop_
_entity_poly.entity_id
_entity_poly.type
_entity_poly.pdbx_seq_one_letter_code
_entity_poly.pdbx_strand_id
1 'polypeptide(L)'
;MYGTHRKDVDPLPGVVYIKAEVSDENQVKAAVGQVIQAEGRIDVFINNAGMGIGGPLEFCSLEDASRQMDVNWMGMARFLHYVLPQMRSQKSGKIICFSSIGGLIGLPFQGLYSASKYAIEGYCEALRLEVQDFGIKVVVIEPGDFATNFTAQRKSVQGSEEVRQAYPCYERSLRGIEKDENGGLKPEYLASKMCSIVAKKNPRYRYIIASPLQKLAVAAKTLLPRRLFYWILSLYYNL
;
A
#
# COMPACT_ATOMS: atom_id res chain seq x y z
N MET A 1 18.55 3.91 11.71
CA MET A 1 17.40 3.69 10.80
C MET A 1 17.15 4.95 10.00
N TYR A 2 16.72 4.83 8.73
CA TYR A 2 16.40 5.97 7.86
C TYR A 2 14.92 5.97 7.52
N GLY A 3 14.34 7.15 7.46
CA GLY A 3 12.97 7.37 7.01
C GLY A 3 12.92 8.46 5.96
N THR A 4 12.11 8.29 4.91
CA THR A 4 11.88 9.36 3.94
C THR A 4 10.56 10.07 4.24
N HIS A 5 10.54 11.39 4.09
CA HIS A 5 9.35 12.20 4.28
C HIS A 5 9.36 13.40 3.32
N ARG A 6 8.20 13.76 2.78
CA ARG A 6 8.09 14.90 1.84
C ARG A 6 8.07 16.28 2.52
N LYS A 7 7.78 16.34 3.81
CA LYS A 7 7.80 17.55 4.63
C LYS A 7 8.86 17.42 5.71
N ASP A 8 9.24 18.51 6.30
CA ASP A 8 10.07 18.47 7.49
C ASP A 8 9.26 17.90 8.66
N VAL A 9 9.84 17.01 9.42
CA VAL A 9 9.21 16.30 10.55
C VAL A 9 10.13 16.34 11.75
N ASP A 10 9.55 16.34 12.94
CA ASP A 10 10.32 16.23 14.18
C ASP A 10 11.05 14.88 14.21
N PRO A 11 12.33 14.88 14.50
CA PRO A 11 13.12 13.66 14.50
C PRO A 11 12.72 12.72 15.64
N LEU A 12 12.47 11.46 15.29
CA LEU A 12 12.31 10.41 16.29
C LEU A 12 13.69 9.88 16.72
N PRO A 13 13.90 9.50 17.99
CA PRO A 13 15.15 8.93 18.45
C PRO A 13 15.58 7.73 17.60
N GLY A 14 16.83 7.74 17.12
CA GLY A 14 17.38 6.68 16.30
C GLY A 14 16.92 6.63 14.84
N VAL A 15 16.18 7.66 14.38
CA VAL A 15 15.75 7.78 12.97
C VAL A 15 16.38 9.02 12.34
N VAL A 16 17.06 8.83 11.22
CA VAL A 16 17.53 9.91 10.34
C VAL A 16 16.48 10.12 9.25
N TYR A 17 15.90 11.30 9.18
CA TYR A 17 14.93 11.64 8.13
C TYR A 17 15.64 12.28 6.93
N ILE A 18 15.29 11.78 5.75
CA ILE A 18 15.72 12.31 4.46
C ILE A 18 14.47 12.86 3.76
N LYS A 19 14.52 14.12 3.37
CA LYS A 19 13.44 14.74 2.61
C LYS A 19 13.42 14.18 1.20
N ALA A 20 12.33 13.49 0.84
CA ALA A 20 12.15 12.92 -0.49
C ALA A 20 10.67 12.75 -0.82
N GLU A 21 10.28 13.21 -2.00
CA GLU A 21 8.99 12.93 -2.62
C GLU A 21 9.13 11.69 -3.50
N VAL A 22 8.28 10.70 -3.29
CA VAL A 22 8.37 9.39 -3.99
C VAL A 22 8.08 9.48 -5.49
N SER A 23 7.42 10.55 -5.92
CA SER A 23 7.14 10.86 -7.33
C SER A 23 8.30 11.58 -8.03
N ASP A 24 9.33 12.01 -7.31
CA ASP A 24 10.53 12.66 -7.84
C ASP A 24 11.70 11.68 -7.87
N GLU A 25 12.09 11.26 -9.06
CA GLU A 25 13.16 10.27 -9.25
C GLU A 25 14.51 10.78 -8.72
N ASN A 26 14.82 12.06 -8.89
CA ASN A 26 16.11 12.63 -8.44
C ASN A 26 16.20 12.62 -6.92
N GLN A 27 15.11 12.96 -6.22
CA GLN A 27 15.05 12.92 -4.76
C GLN A 27 15.15 11.49 -4.25
N VAL A 28 14.46 10.53 -4.88
CA VAL A 28 14.56 9.10 -4.55
C VAL A 28 15.99 8.60 -4.72
N LYS A 29 16.63 8.89 -5.87
CA LYS A 29 18.03 8.54 -6.13
C LYS A 29 18.97 9.12 -5.08
N ALA A 30 18.82 10.40 -4.77
CA ALA A 30 19.62 11.08 -3.77
C ALA A 30 19.44 10.46 -2.37
N ALA A 31 18.19 10.15 -1.98
CA ALA A 31 17.90 9.55 -0.68
C ALA A 31 18.54 8.16 -0.52
N VAL A 32 18.42 7.30 -1.54
CA VAL A 32 19.06 5.98 -1.52
C VAL A 32 20.58 6.11 -1.52
N GLY A 33 21.13 7.05 -2.32
CA GLY A 33 22.56 7.33 -2.37
C GLY A 33 23.14 7.77 -1.02
N GLN A 34 22.42 8.64 -0.28
CA GLN A 34 22.82 9.06 1.06
C GLN A 34 22.91 7.88 2.04
N VAL A 35 21.94 6.97 2.02
CA VAL A 35 21.97 5.77 2.89
C VAL A 35 23.16 4.88 2.52
N ILE A 36 23.39 4.63 1.23
CA ILE A 36 24.51 3.80 0.77
C ILE A 36 25.84 4.44 1.14
N GLN A 37 25.98 5.76 0.99
CA GLN A 37 27.21 6.48 1.34
C GLN A 37 27.49 6.41 2.86
N ALA A 38 26.45 6.51 3.68
CA ALA A 38 26.59 6.49 5.14
C ALA A 38 26.84 5.09 5.72
N GLU A 39 26.17 4.06 5.20
CA GLU A 39 26.11 2.73 5.81
C GLU A 39 26.82 1.65 4.96
N GLY A 40 27.12 1.92 3.70
CA GLY A 40 27.68 0.95 2.76
C GLY A 40 26.72 -0.18 2.38
N ARG A 41 25.52 -0.24 2.95
CA ARG A 41 24.56 -1.33 2.80
C ARG A 41 23.12 -0.92 3.03
N ILE A 42 22.19 -1.74 2.52
CA ILE A 42 20.76 -1.67 2.83
C ILE A 42 20.29 -3.09 3.19
N ASP A 43 19.95 -3.33 4.45
CA ASP A 43 19.48 -4.64 4.91
C ASP A 43 18.00 -4.85 4.69
N VAL A 44 17.21 -3.79 4.94
CA VAL A 44 15.76 -3.82 4.84
C VAL A 44 15.29 -2.54 4.16
N PHE A 45 14.50 -2.70 3.11
CA PHE A 45 13.74 -1.62 2.48
C PHE A 45 12.25 -1.85 2.75
N ILE A 46 11.57 -0.83 3.28
CA ILE A 46 10.13 -0.86 3.53
C ILE A 46 9.46 0.21 2.68
N ASN A 47 8.68 -0.20 1.68
CA ASN A 47 7.83 0.68 0.90
C ASN A 47 6.46 0.80 1.57
N ASN A 48 6.28 1.88 2.34
CA ASN A 48 5.02 2.19 3.02
C ASN A 48 4.30 3.39 2.39
N ALA A 49 4.97 4.19 1.59
CA ALA A 49 4.39 5.37 0.97
C ALA A 49 3.16 5.02 0.13
N GLY A 50 2.10 5.79 0.32
CA GLY A 50 0.86 5.58 -0.40
C GLY A 50 -0.18 6.64 -0.08
N MET A 51 -1.14 6.77 -0.97
CA MET A 51 -2.29 7.65 -0.84
C MET A 51 -3.56 6.93 -1.31
N GLY A 52 -4.72 7.50 -1.00
CA GLY A 52 -6.01 7.03 -1.47
C GLY A 52 -6.76 8.12 -2.24
N ILE A 53 -7.34 7.73 -3.38
CA ILE A 53 -8.34 8.52 -4.11
C ILE A 53 -9.57 7.65 -4.26
N GLY A 54 -10.73 8.18 -3.84
CA GLY A 54 -12.01 7.48 -3.84
C GLY A 54 -13.09 8.26 -4.58
N GLY A 55 -14.04 7.51 -5.14
CA GLY A 55 -15.19 8.04 -5.85
C GLY A 55 -15.70 7.08 -6.91
N PRO A 56 -16.88 7.35 -7.50
CA PRO A 56 -17.31 6.67 -8.71
C PRO A 56 -16.25 6.87 -9.80
N LEU A 57 -15.83 5.80 -10.46
CA LEU A 57 -14.68 5.82 -11.37
C LEU A 57 -14.82 6.82 -12.52
N GLU A 58 -16.02 7.01 -13.06
CA GLU A 58 -16.24 7.97 -14.14
C GLU A 58 -16.10 9.44 -13.71
N PHE A 59 -16.24 9.73 -12.41
CA PHE A 59 -16.03 11.05 -11.83
C PHE A 59 -14.62 11.27 -11.27
N CYS A 60 -13.77 10.25 -11.29
CA CYS A 60 -12.35 10.38 -10.98
C CYS A 60 -11.61 10.88 -12.24
N SER A 61 -10.84 11.97 -12.12
CA SER A 61 -10.08 12.49 -13.25
C SER A 61 -8.94 11.54 -13.66
N LEU A 62 -8.51 11.62 -14.93
CA LEU A 62 -7.33 10.88 -15.40
C LEU A 62 -6.04 11.35 -14.71
N GLU A 63 -5.99 12.62 -14.28
CA GLU A 63 -4.91 13.15 -13.47
C GLU A 63 -4.85 12.46 -12.10
N ASP A 64 -6.02 12.27 -11.47
CA ASP A 64 -6.12 11.52 -10.21
C ASP A 64 -5.71 10.06 -10.37
N ALA A 65 -6.10 9.43 -11.47
CA ALA A 65 -5.69 8.07 -11.78
C ALA A 65 -4.16 7.97 -11.95
N SER A 66 -3.57 8.87 -12.73
CA SER A 66 -2.12 8.98 -12.90
C SER A 66 -1.41 9.20 -11.57
N ARG A 67 -1.88 10.14 -10.76
CA ARG A 67 -1.29 10.45 -9.45
C ARG A 67 -1.37 9.28 -8.48
N GLN A 68 -2.51 8.58 -8.46
CA GLN A 68 -2.67 7.37 -7.62
C GLN A 68 -1.63 6.31 -7.97
N MET A 69 -1.42 6.06 -9.27
CA MET A 69 -0.43 5.10 -9.76
C MET A 69 1.00 5.59 -9.52
N ASP A 70 1.26 6.86 -9.75
CA ASP A 70 2.59 7.44 -9.61
C ASP A 70 3.11 7.38 -8.17
N VAL A 71 2.28 7.72 -7.20
CA VAL A 71 2.66 7.66 -5.78
C VAL A 71 2.74 6.22 -5.29
N ASN A 72 1.69 5.40 -5.50
CA ASN A 72 1.58 4.10 -4.84
C ASN A 72 2.46 3.03 -5.47
N TRP A 73 2.55 3.00 -6.81
CA TRP A 73 3.27 1.95 -7.54
C TRP A 73 4.58 2.45 -8.13
N MET A 74 4.57 3.55 -8.91
CA MET A 74 5.81 4.06 -9.51
C MET A 74 6.80 4.55 -8.46
N GLY A 75 6.32 5.15 -7.35
CA GLY A 75 7.18 5.53 -6.23
C GLY A 75 7.92 4.33 -5.65
N MET A 76 7.23 3.20 -5.45
CA MET A 76 7.85 1.95 -5.07
C MET A 76 8.88 1.47 -6.11
N ALA A 77 8.52 1.47 -7.38
CA ALA A 77 9.38 1.02 -8.46
C ALA A 77 10.65 1.88 -8.58
N ARG A 78 10.53 3.22 -8.40
CA ARG A 78 11.69 4.13 -8.37
C ARG A 78 12.65 3.77 -7.24
N PHE A 79 12.17 3.59 -6.02
CA PHE A 79 13.04 3.16 -4.92
C PHE A 79 13.70 1.82 -5.20
N LEU A 80 12.96 0.83 -5.68
CA LEU A 80 13.48 -0.50 -5.97
C LEU A 80 14.55 -0.46 -7.09
N HIS A 81 14.41 0.43 -8.06
CA HIS A 81 15.42 0.63 -9.11
C HIS A 81 16.81 0.95 -8.52
N TYR A 82 16.88 1.73 -7.45
CA TYR A 82 18.15 2.12 -6.81
C TYR A 82 18.56 1.21 -5.64
N VAL A 83 17.61 0.56 -4.97
CA VAL A 83 17.87 -0.35 -3.83
C VAL A 83 18.35 -1.72 -4.31
N LEU A 84 17.76 -2.26 -5.38
CA LEU A 84 18.04 -3.60 -5.87
C LEU A 84 19.50 -3.84 -6.27
N PRO A 85 20.20 -2.93 -6.99
CA PRO A 85 21.61 -3.11 -7.32
C PRO A 85 22.48 -3.28 -6.07
N GLN A 86 22.21 -2.49 -5.01
CA GLN A 86 22.91 -2.58 -3.74
C GLN A 86 22.67 -3.92 -3.06
N MET A 87 21.42 -4.34 -2.90
CA MET A 87 21.07 -5.63 -2.26
C MET A 87 21.60 -6.82 -3.06
N ARG A 88 21.59 -6.75 -4.40
CA ARG A 88 22.17 -7.78 -5.28
C ARG A 88 23.68 -7.91 -5.07
N SER A 89 24.40 -6.81 -4.99
CA SER A 89 25.85 -6.80 -4.68
C SER A 89 26.15 -7.40 -3.31
N GLN A 90 25.29 -7.12 -2.32
CA GLN A 90 25.39 -7.68 -0.95
C GLN A 90 25.06 -9.18 -0.90
N LYS A 91 24.41 -9.75 -1.92
CA LYS A 91 23.79 -11.09 -1.93
C LYS A 91 22.86 -11.31 -0.74
N SER A 92 22.22 -10.25 -0.28
CA SER A 92 21.29 -10.26 0.85
C SER A 92 20.45 -8.99 0.86
N GLY A 93 19.23 -9.11 1.34
CA GLY A 93 18.32 -7.97 1.52
C GLY A 93 16.91 -8.44 1.84
N LYS A 94 16.11 -7.53 2.37
CA LYS A 94 14.70 -7.75 2.60
C LYS A 94 13.90 -6.56 2.09
N ILE A 95 13.01 -6.82 1.15
CA ILE A 95 12.10 -5.85 0.56
C ILE A 95 10.72 -6.12 1.14
N ILE A 96 10.10 -5.12 1.75
CA ILE A 96 8.76 -5.22 2.33
C ILE A 96 7.89 -4.15 1.68
N CYS A 97 6.87 -4.58 0.92
CA CYS A 97 5.98 -3.68 0.22
C CYS A 97 4.57 -3.72 0.82
N PHE A 98 4.02 -2.54 1.09
CA PHE A 98 2.65 -2.40 1.57
C PHE A 98 1.67 -2.38 0.40
N SER A 99 1.00 -3.50 0.19
CA SER A 99 -0.22 -3.62 -0.59
C SER A 99 -1.43 -3.23 0.27
N SER A 100 -2.50 -3.98 0.17
CA SER A 100 -3.75 -3.88 0.94
C SER A 100 -4.60 -5.11 0.67
N ILE A 101 -5.63 -5.37 1.47
CA ILE A 101 -6.73 -6.25 1.04
C ILE A 101 -7.39 -5.71 -0.24
N GLY A 102 -7.34 -4.39 -0.48
CA GLY A 102 -7.73 -3.74 -1.73
C GLY A 102 -6.87 -4.12 -2.95
N GLY A 103 -5.69 -4.71 -2.76
CA GLY A 103 -4.86 -5.32 -3.79
C GLY A 103 -5.27 -6.76 -4.12
N LEU A 104 -6.16 -7.35 -3.32
CA LEU A 104 -6.71 -8.69 -3.51
C LEU A 104 -8.19 -8.66 -3.90
N ILE A 105 -8.92 -7.63 -3.48
CA ILE A 105 -10.34 -7.42 -3.75
C ILE A 105 -10.51 -6.03 -4.35
N GLY A 106 -11.21 -5.91 -5.50
CA GLY A 106 -11.60 -4.60 -6.03
C GLY A 106 -12.67 -3.98 -5.13
N LEU A 107 -12.38 -2.84 -4.54
CA LEU A 107 -13.27 -2.18 -3.59
C LEU A 107 -14.11 -1.14 -4.32
N PRO A 108 -15.46 -1.17 -4.22
CA PRO A 108 -16.34 -0.15 -4.78
C PRO A 108 -15.94 1.24 -4.28
N PHE A 109 -16.01 2.23 -5.16
CA PHE A 109 -15.63 3.62 -4.91
C PHE A 109 -14.18 3.86 -4.48
N GLN A 110 -13.34 2.81 -4.52
CA GLN A 110 -11.90 2.84 -4.32
C GLN A 110 -11.16 2.14 -5.49
N GLY A 111 -11.71 2.19 -6.69
CA GLY A 111 -11.19 1.46 -7.83
C GLY A 111 -9.77 1.86 -8.24
N LEU A 112 -9.44 3.17 -8.22
CA LEU A 112 -8.08 3.66 -8.50
C LEU A 112 -7.07 3.16 -7.45
N TYR A 113 -7.46 3.20 -6.17
CA TYR A 113 -6.65 2.66 -5.09
C TYR A 113 -6.42 1.15 -5.26
N SER A 114 -7.51 0.40 -5.48
CA SER A 114 -7.39 -1.05 -5.72
C SER A 114 -6.47 -1.36 -6.90
N ALA A 115 -6.63 -0.68 -8.04
CA ALA A 115 -5.77 -0.87 -9.21
C ALA A 115 -4.28 -0.67 -8.86
N SER A 116 -3.95 0.38 -8.11
CA SER A 116 -2.57 0.64 -7.68
C SER A 116 -2.02 -0.45 -6.76
N LYS A 117 -2.86 -1.02 -5.88
CA LYS A 117 -2.46 -2.10 -4.98
C LYS A 117 -2.35 -3.45 -5.69
N TYR A 118 -3.20 -3.73 -6.68
CA TYR A 118 -3.03 -4.89 -7.58
C TYR A 118 -1.73 -4.79 -8.39
N ALA A 119 -1.34 -3.59 -8.84
CA ALA A 119 -0.05 -3.39 -9.51
C ALA A 119 1.13 -3.75 -8.60
N ILE A 120 1.08 -3.41 -7.30
CA ILE A 120 2.09 -3.80 -6.31
C ILE A 120 2.15 -5.32 -6.16
N GLU A 121 0.99 -6.00 -6.08
CA GLU A 121 0.93 -7.47 -5.98
C GLU A 121 1.64 -8.16 -7.14
N GLY A 122 1.25 -7.82 -8.38
CA GLY A 122 1.86 -8.42 -9.58
C GLY A 122 3.35 -8.10 -9.70
N TYR A 123 3.75 -6.86 -9.38
CA TYR A 123 5.17 -6.47 -9.40
C TYR A 123 6.00 -7.27 -8.39
N CYS A 124 5.53 -7.38 -7.15
CA CYS A 124 6.24 -8.09 -6.09
C CYS A 124 6.29 -9.61 -6.33
N GLU A 125 5.25 -10.19 -6.95
CA GLU A 125 5.22 -11.60 -7.32
C GLU A 125 6.31 -11.92 -8.35
N ALA A 126 6.43 -11.11 -9.41
CA ALA A 126 7.50 -11.23 -10.39
C ALA A 126 8.89 -11.01 -9.76
N LEU A 127 9.05 -9.89 -9.05
CA LEU A 127 10.32 -9.52 -8.43
C LEU A 127 10.85 -10.62 -7.50
N ARG A 128 9.98 -11.26 -6.74
CA ARG A 128 10.39 -12.34 -5.83
C ARG A 128 11.12 -13.48 -6.56
N LEU A 129 10.64 -13.83 -7.74
CA LEU A 129 11.24 -14.89 -8.56
C LEU A 129 12.57 -14.43 -9.17
N GLU A 130 12.62 -13.18 -9.65
CA GLU A 130 13.81 -12.60 -10.27
C GLU A 130 15.00 -12.46 -9.32
N VAL A 131 14.73 -12.19 -8.01
CA VAL A 131 15.79 -11.90 -7.03
C VAL A 131 16.13 -13.06 -6.09
N GLN A 132 15.49 -14.21 -6.22
CA GLN A 132 15.64 -15.33 -5.28
C GLN A 132 17.09 -15.82 -5.17
N ASP A 133 17.82 -15.85 -6.28
CA ASP A 133 19.20 -16.35 -6.34
C ASP A 133 20.22 -15.34 -5.76
N PHE A 134 19.79 -14.10 -5.54
CA PHE A 134 20.60 -13.07 -4.88
C PHE A 134 20.45 -13.04 -3.36
N GLY A 135 19.71 -13.99 -2.78
CA GLY A 135 19.47 -14.02 -1.34
C GLY A 135 18.53 -12.92 -0.83
N ILE A 136 17.87 -12.20 -1.74
CA ILE A 136 16.93 -11.12 -1.41
C ILE A 136 15.55 -11.72 -1.15
N LYS A 137 14.91 -11.28 -0.06
CA LYS A 137 13.57 -11.73 0.34
C LYS A 137 12.56 -10.63 0.04
N VAL A 138 11.54 -10.95 -0.75
CA VAL A 138 10.41 -10.03 -1.03
C VAL A 138 9.22 -10.45 -0.19
N VAL A 139 8.63 -9.49 0.51
CA VAL A 139 7.49 -9.67 1.42
C VAL A 139 6.41 -8.65 1.07
N VAL A 140 5.18 -9.10 0.94
CA VAL A 140 4.01 -8.24 0.75
C VAL A 140 3.19 -8.23 2.04
N ILE A 141 2.88 -7.04 2.51
CA ILE A 141 1.96 -6.81 3.63
C ILE A 141 0.63 -6.33 3.05
N GLU A 142 -0.43 -6.97 3.45
CA GLU A 142 -1.80 -6.70 3.02
C GLU A 142 -2.64 -6.26 4.24
N PRO A 143 -2.56 -4.97 4.61
CA PRO A 143 -3.38 -4.46 5.70
C PRO A 143 -4.86 -4.46 5.31
N GLY A 144 -5.72 -4.72 6.31
CA GLY A 144 -7.12 -4.32 6.28
C GLY A 144 -7.26 -2.87 6.78
N ASP A 145 -8.37 -2.61 7.48
CA ASP A 145 -8.63 -1.29 8.03
C ASP A 145 -7.84 -1.04 9.30
N PHE A 146 -7.17 0.10 9.33
CA PHE A 146 -6.42 0.61 10.48
C PHE A 146 -6.82 2.05 10.77
N ALA A 147 -7.08 2.35 12.03
CA ALA A 147 -7.39 3.70 12.50
C ALA A 147 -6.16 4.61 12.39
N THR A 148 -5.99 5.23 11.22
CA THR A 148 -4.86 6.10 10.88
C THR A 148 -5.35 7.38 10.21
N ASN A 149 -4.45 8.33 9.96
CA ASN A 149 -4.75 9.53 9.18
C ASN A 149 -4.99 9.27 7.68
N PHE A 150 -4.94 8.02 7.21
CA PHE A 150 -5.13 7.67 5.80
C PHE A 150 -6.52 8.09 5.30
N THR A 151 -7.56 7.78 6.07
CA THR A 151 -8.96 8.16 5.77
C THR A 151 -9.12 9.66 5.65
N ALA A 152 -8.59 10.43 6.60
CA ALA A 152 -8.66 11.89 6.59
C ALA A 152 -7.87 12.54 5.45
N GLN A 153 -6.84 11.85 4.93
CA GLN A 153 -6.00 12.33 3.83
C GLN A 153 -6.46 11.83 2.45
N ARG A 154 -7.48 10.96 2.40
CA ARG A 154 -8.05 10.49 1.14
C ARG A 154 -8.67 11.65 0.38
N LYS A 155 -8.30 11.83 -0.89
CA LYS A 155 -9.05 12.68 -1.81
C LYS A 155 -10.30 11.92 -2.25
N SER A 156 -11.47 12.45 -1.95
CA SER A 156 -12.75 11.86 -2.40
C SER A 156 -13.43 12.78 -3.41
N VAL A 157 -14.08 12.18 -4.40
CA VAL A 157 -14.97 12.91 -5.31
C VAL A 157 -16.07 13.58 -4.49
N GLN A 158 -16.29 14.88 -4.73
CA GLN A 158 -17.34 15.62 -4.02
C GLN A 158 -18.72 15.16 -4.48
N GLY A 159 -19.65 15.02 -3.55
CA GLY A 159 -21.04 14.66 -3.82
C GLY A 159 -21.81 15.80 -4.47
N SER A 160 -21.52 16.11 -5.74
CA SER A 160 -22.34 17.03 -6.54
C SER A 160 -23.73 16.45 -6.79
N GLU A 161 -24.67 17.28 -7.25
CA GLU A 161 -26.00 16.80 -7.62
C GLU A 161 -25.92 15.74 -8.72
N GLU A 162 -25.06 15.93 -9.71
CA GLU A 162 -24.82 14.96 -10.77
C GLU A 162 -24.31 13.62 -10.23
N VAL A 163 -23.36 13.63 -9.31
CA VAL A 163 -22.84 12.40 -8.66
C VAL A 163 -23.94 11.70 -7.87
N ARG A 164 -24.78 12.46 -7.13
CA ARG A 164 -25.90 11.87 -6.35
C ARG A 164 -26.97 11.24 -7.22
N GLN A 165 -27.26 11.87 -8.37
CA GLN A 165 -28.23 11.31 -9.33
C GLN A 165 -27.69 10.05 -10.00
N ALA A 166 -26.43 10.06 -10.43
CA ALA A 166 -25.81 8.91 -11.10
C ALA A 166 -25.50 7.74 -10.14
N TYR A 167 -25.06 8.06 -8.92
CA TYR A 167 -24.67 7.07 -7.89
C TYR A 167 -25.33 7.33 -6.52
N PRO A 168 -26.64 7.06 -6.37
CA PRO A 168 -27.38 7.36 -5.14
C PRO A 168 -26.84 6.67 -3.88
N CYS A 169 -26.13 5.53 -4.06
CA CYS A 169 -25.54 4.77 -2.97
C CYS A 169 -24.16 5.30 -2.54
N TYR A 170 -23.48 6.15 -3.34
CA TYR A 170 -22.08 6.53 -3.13
C TYR A 170 -21.81 7.11 -1.75
N GLU A 171 -22.55 8.16 -1.35
CA GLU A 171 -22.31 8.81 -0.06
C GLU A 171 -22.56 7.88 1.13
N ARG A 172 -23.56 6.98 1.02
CA ARG A 172 -23.84 5.98 2.06
C ARG A 172 -22.70 4.97 2.15
N SER A 173 -22.23 4.48 1.01
CA SER A 173 -21.10 3.54 0.94
C SER A 173 -19.82 4.19 1.46
N LEU A 174 -19.55 5.44 1.11
CA LEU A 174 -18.39 6.20 1.59
C LEU A 174 -18.39 6.33 3.12
N ARG A 175 -19.53 6.70 3.71
CA ARG A 175 -19.66 6.76 5.19
C ARG A 175 -19.42 5.40 5.85
N GLY A 176 -19.85 4.31 5.21
CA GLY A 176 -19.57 2.94 5.68
C GLY A 176 -18.08 2.63 5.69
N ILE A 177 -17.39 2.93 4.59
CA ILE A 177 -15.94 2.75 4.43
C ILE A 177 -15.18 3.55 5.50
N GLU A 178 -15.50 4.83 5.67
CA GLU A 178 -14.86 5.71 6.66
C GLU A 178 -15.08 5.23 8.09
N LYS A 179 -16.29 4.74 8.40
CA LYS A 179 -16.61 4.15 9.71
C LYS A 179 -15.76 2.91 9.98
N ASP A 180 -15.63 2.01 9.00
CA ASP A 180 -14.86 0.77 9.14
C ASP A 180 -13.36 1.07 9.30
N GLU A 181 -12.81 1.99 8.51
CA GLU A 181 -11.42 2.42 8.61
C GLU A 181 -11.13 3.10 9.96
N ASN A 182 -11.98 4.03 10.42
CA ASN A 182 -11.82 4.71 11.70
C ASN A 182 -12.01 3.75 12.89
N GLY A 183 -12.85 2.72 12.74
CA GLY A 183 -13.03 1.63 13.71
C GLY A 183 -12.03 0.50 13.57
N GLY A 184 -11.07 0.61 12.66
CA GLY A 184 -10.11 -0.44 12.33
C GLY A 184 -9.11 -0.76 13.44
N LEU A 185 -8.18 -1.65 13.15
CA LEU A 185 -7.12 -2.03 14.09
C LEU A 185 -6.21 -0.85 14.43
N LYS A 186 -5.61 -0.86 15.60
CA LYS A 186 -4.65 0.18 16.00
C LYS A 186 -3.34 0.08 15.21
N PRO A 187 -2.72 1.20 14.80
CA PRO A 187 -1.45 1.22 14.07
C PRO A 187 -0.31 0.47 14.80
N GLU A 188 -0.29 0.51 16.14
CA GLU A 188 0.72 -0.15 16.96
C GLU A 188 0.70 -1.68 16.78
N TYR A 189 -0.48 -2.24 16.50
CA TYR A 189 -0.58 -3.68 16.19
C TYR A 189 0.15 -4.01 14.89
N LEU A 190 -0.02 -3.18 13.84
CA LEU A 190 0.70 -3.35 12.59
C LEU A 190 2.21 -3.18 12.80
N ALA A 191 2.63 -2.14 13.53
CA ALA A 191 4.03 -1.89 13.83
C ALA A 191 4.69 -3.07 14.57
N SER A 192 4.02 -3.63 15.57
CA SER A 192 4.50 -4.83 16.29
C SER A 192 4.67 -6.05 15.35
N LYS A 193 3.70 -6.27 14.44
CA LYS A 193 3.82 -7.33 13.42
C LYS A 193 4.98 -7.06 12.47
N MET A 194 5.17 -5.80 12.05
CA MET A 194 6.28 -5.41 11.18
C MET A 194 7.63 -5.68 11.84
N CYS A 195 7.84 -5.31 13.11
CA CYS A 195 9.06 -5.63 13.85
C CYS A 195 9.33 -7.15 13.84
N SER A 196 8.29 -7.96 14.10
CA SER A 196 8.40 -9.42 14.07
C SER A 196 8.76 -9.97 12.68
N ILE A 197 8.21 -9.38 11.60
CA ILE A 197 8.50 -9.80 10.21
C ILE A 197 9.92 -9.40 9.81
N VAL A 198 10.34 -8.19 10.17
CA VAL A 198 11.70 -7.69 9.92
C VAL A 198 12.74 -8.58 10.59
N ALA A 199 12.49 -9.05 11.81
CA ALA A 199 13.41 -9.91 12.56
C ALA A 199 13.53 -11.33 12.00
N LYS A 200 12.55 -11.83 11.22
CA LYS A 200 12.60 -13.20 10.67
C LYS A 200 13.70 -13.37 9.63
N LYS A 201 14.52 -14.38 9.75
CA LYS A 201 15.52 -14.77 8.73
C LYS A 201 14.85 -15.17 7.41
N ASN A 202 13.79 -15.97 7.49
CA ASN A 202 13.00 -16.44 6.33
C ASN A 202 11.53 -16.06 6.53
N PRO A 203 11.11 -14.82 6.21
CA PRO A 203 9.71 -14.44 6.29
C PRO A 203 8.90 -15.14 5.19
N ARG A 204 7.59 -15.30 5.44
CA ARG A 204 6.65 -15.70 4.38
C ARG A 204 6.59 -14.58 3.33
N TYR A 205 6.20 -14.93 2.12
CA TYR A 205 6.01 -13.96 1.05
C TYR A 205 4.88 -12.96 1.38
N ARG A 206 3.78 -13.44 1.96
CA ARG A 206 2.54 -12.69 2.13
C ARG A 206 2.06 -12.71 3.59
N TYR A 207 1.59 -11.53 4.07
CA TYR A 207 1.01 -11.38 5.40
C TYR A 207 -0.25 -10.51 5.34
N ILE A 208 -1.43 -11.15 5.44
CA ILE A 208 -2.70 -10.44 5.60
C ILE A 208 -2.85 -10.05 7.06
N ILE A 209 -2.74 -8.74 7.34
CA ILE A 209 -2.85 -8.18 8.69
C ILE A 209 -4.15 -7.37 8.74
N ALA A 210 -5.24 -8.03 9.10
CA ALA A 210 -6.60 -7.50 9.00
C ALA A 210 -7.49 -8.14 10.08
N SER A 211 -8.71 -7.63 10.22
CA SER A 211 -9.74 -8.23 11.08
C SER A 211 -10.11 -9.64 10.60
N PRO A 212 -10.68 -10.49 11.46
CA PRO A 212 -11.13 -11.83 11.06
C PRO A 212 -12.12 -11.80 9.88
N LEU A 213 -13.05 -10.84 9.87
CA LEU A 213 -14.03 -10.68 8.80
C LEU A 213 -13.37 -10.35 7.46
N GLN A 214 -12.41 -9.44 7.46
CA GLN A 214 -11.67 -9.07 6.24
C GLN A 214 -10.81 -10.23 5.71
N LYS A 215 -10.19 -11.01 6.58
CA LYS A 215 -9.48 -12.24 6.19
C LYS A 215 -10.44 -13.26 5.57
N LEU A 216 -11.63 -13.39 6.16
CA LEU A 216 -12.68 -14.27 5.60
C LEU A 216 -13.11 -13.77 4.22
N ALA A 217 -13.28 -12.46 4.01
CA ALA A 217 -13.64 -11.90 2.71
C ALA A 217 -12.58 -12.20 1.64
N VAL A 218 -11.28 -12.10 1.97
CA VAL A 218 -10.20 -12.48 1.05
C VAL A 218 -10.26 -13.97 0.72
N ALA A 219 -10.47 -14.84 1.71
CA ALA A 219 -10.62 -16.28 1.48
C ALA A 219 -11.86 -16.59 0.64
N ALA A 220 -13.00 -15.94 0.93
CA ALA A 220 -14.24 -16.09 0.21
C ALA A 220 -14.11 -15.75 -1.28
N LYS A 221 -13.33 -14.71 -1.62
CA LYS A 221 -13.08 -14.38 -3.03
C LYS A 221 -12.44 -15.52 -3.82
N THR A 222 -11.62 -16.34 -3.17
CA THR A 222 -10.92 -17.45 -3.81
C THR A 222 -11.77 -18.72 -3.85
N LEU A 223 -12.63 -18.91 -2.84
CA LEU A 223 -13.39 -20.15 -2.63
C LEU A 223 -14.80 -20.12 -3.23
N LEU A 224 -15.45 -18.95 -3.25
CA LEU A 224 -16.82 -18.82 -3.72
C LEU A 224 -16.90 -18.63 -5.25
N PRO A 225 -17.98 -19.07 -5.88
CA PRO A 225 -18.31 -18.67 -7.25
C PRO A 225 -18.36 -17.14 -7.36
N ARG A 226 -17.76 -16.58 -8.42
CA ARG A 226 -17.61 -15.12 -8.59
C ARG A 226 -18.93 -14.35 -8.43
N ARG A 227 -20.05 -14.88 -8.98
CA ARG A 227 -21.37 -14.23 -8.87
C ARG A 227 -21.81 -14.11 -7.41
N LEU A 228 -21.64 -15.15 -6.61
CA LEU A 228 -22.00 -15.16 -5.20
C LEU A 228 -21.13 -14.20 -4.40
N PHE A 229 -19.81 -14.23 -4.63
CA PHE A 229 -18.89 -13.31 -3.96
C PHE A 229 -19.24 -11.84 -4.23
N TYR A 230 -19.45 -11.46 -5.50
CA TYR A 230 -19.79 -10.07 -5.83
C TYR A 230 -21.18 -9.65 -5.36
N TRP A 231 -22.13 -10.56 -5.29
CA TRP A 231 -23.44 -10.31 -4.67
C TRP A 231 -23.29 -10.01 -3.17
N ILE A 232 -22.52 -10.79 -2.42
CA ILE A 232 -22.23 -10.53 -1.00
C ILE A 232 -21.51 -9.19 -0.84
N LEU A 233 -20.53 -8.91 -1.70
CA LEU A 233 -19.79 -7.66 -1.67
C LEU A 233 -20.68 -6.45 -1.94
N SER A 234 -21.63 -6.55 -2.89
CA SER A 234 -22.60 -5.48 -3.17
C SER A 234 -23.51 -5.20 -1.98
N LEU A 235 -23.97 -6.24 -1.27
CA LEU A 235 -24.75 -6.07 -0.04
C LEU A 235 -23.94 -5.36 1.05
N TYR A 236 -22.67 -5.73 1.23
CA TYR A 236 -21.79 -5.11 2.22
C TYR A 236 -21.61 -3.60 1.97
N TYR A 237 -21.41 -3.20 0.71
CA TYR A 237 -21.25 -1.80 0.32
C TYR A 237 -22.56 -1.05 0.10
N ASN A 238 -23.73 -1.71 0.30
CA ASN A 238 -25.05 -1.14 0.05
C ASN A 238 -25.25 -0.60 -1.37
N LEU A 239 -24.78 -1.34 -2.37
CA LEU A 239 -24.89 -1.03 -3.80
C LEU A 239 -26.27 -1.40 -4.35
#